data_20d6fe1b9c938574a5b4477db42a0dfe
#
_entry.id   20d6fe1b9c938574a5b4477db42a0dfe
#
_cell.length_a   1.000
_cell.length_b   1.000
_cell.length_c   1.000
_cell.angle_alpha   90.00
_cell.angle_beta   90.00
_cell.angle_gamma   90.00
#
_symmetry.space_group_name_H-M   'P 1'
#
loop_
_entity.id
_entity.type
_entity.pdbx_description
1 polymer ?
#
loop_
_entity_poly.entity_id
_entity_poly.type
_entity_poly.pdbx_seq_one_letter_code
_entity_poly.pdbx_strand_id
1 'polypeptide(L)'
;MIIVKDNFCEDVEELRKLALSQDYIMHRYFPGGSVAWRGFRTWELTYLNNPLIQKYAEKILNLAYETYNLKDQALHKFFHISYEEHKQNRIREWHTDPTSHAGVLYLTPNPSSESGTTIFLDGKRNDIKNKYNRLVMYPGKNKHGISSFFGDSKESGRMTFTFFISDREKFKRDLSELNKLRERHDHGYSNRYFKF
;
A
#
# COMPACT_ATOMS: atom_id res chain seq x y z
N MET A 1 13.24 11.94 7.18
CA MET A 1 12.02 12.67 7.61
C MET A 1 10.80 11.82 7.28
N ILE A 2 9.72 11.90 8.10
CA ILE A 2 8.41 11.29 7.83
C ILE A 2 7.47 12.40 7.41
N ILE A 3 6.70 12.22 6.34
CA ILE A 3 5.64 13.14 5.91
C ILE A 3 4.30 12.59 6.39
N VAL A 4 3.47 13.48 6.95
CA VAL A 4 2.07 13.19 7.30
C VAL A 4 1.22 14.33 6.75
N LYS A 5 0.24 14.02 5.89
CA LYS A 5 -0.69 15.00 5.30
C LYS A 5 -2.13 14.52 5.50
N ASP A 6 -2.91 15.29 6.25
CA ASP A 6 -4.35 15.05 6.38
C ASP A 6 -5.10 15.63 5.18
N ASN A 7 -6.29 15.09 4.89
CA ASN A 7 -7.15 15.51 3.80
C ASN A 7 -6.41 15.56 2.45
N PHE A 8 -5.62 14.53 2.16
CA PHE A 8 -4.72 14.51 1.01
C PHE A 8 -5.46 14.43 -0.32
N CYS A 9 -6.55 13.65 -0.40
CA CYS A 9 -7.35 13.47 -1.60
C CYS A 9 -8.62 14.32 -1.54
N GLU A 10 -8.93 15.00 -2.61
CA GLU A 10 -10.22 15.68 -2.82
C GLU A 10 -11.34 14.66 -3.08
N ASP A 11 -11.03 13.61 -3.86
CA ASP A 11 -11.97 12.57 -4.32
C ASP A 11 -11.77 11.26 -3.54
N VAL A 12 -11.56 11.32 -2.23
CA VAL A 12 -11.22 10.14 -1.42
C VAL A 12 -12.34 9.09 -1.41
N GLU A 13 -13.61 9.50 -1.50
CA GLU A 13 -14.75 8.58 -1.56
C GLU A 13 -14.77 7.79 -2.87
N GLU A 14 -14.46 8.44 -4.00
CA GLU A 14 -14.37 7.80 -5.30
C GLU A 14 -13.17 6.83 -5.32
N LEU A 15 -12.04 7.22 -4.74
CA LEU A 15 -10.88 6.35 -4.61
C LEU A 15 -11.18 5.13 -3.74
N ARG A 16 -11.93 5.31 -2.66
CA ARG A 16 -12.40 4.21 -1.81
C ARG A 16 -13.37 3.31 -2.55
N LYS A 17 -14.38 3.84 -3.27
CA LYS A 17 -15.31 3.05 -4.09
C LYS A 17 -14.56 2.21 -5.12
N LEU A 18 -13.57 2.81 -5.79
CA LEU A 18 -12.71 2.10 -6.72
C LEU A 18 -11.94 0.97 -6.02
N ALA A 19 -11.40 1.21 -4.82
CA ALA A 19 -10.72 0.19 -4.04
C ALA A 19 -11.67 -0.96 -3.65
N LEU A 20 -12.88 -0.66 -3.21
CA LEU A 20 -13.90 -1.66 -2.85
C LEU A 20 -14.35 -2.52 -4.04
N SER A 21 -14.31 -1.99 -5.27
CA SER A 21 -14.69 -2.72 -6.49
C SER A 21 -13.61 -3.67 -7.02
N GLN A 22 -12.37 -3.61 -6.49
CA GLN A 22 -11.27 -4.43 -7.00
C GLN A 22 -11.27 -5.85 -6.44
N ASP A 23 -10.65 -6.76 -7.18
CA ASP A 23 -10.31 -8.10 -6.71
C ASP A 23 -9.00 -8.05 -5.92
N TYR A 24 -8.95 -8.84 -4.84
CA TYR A 24 -7.82 -8.90 -3.93
C TYR A 24 -7.26 -10.31 -3.83
N ILE A 25 -5.94 -10.41 -3.72
CA ILE A 25 -5.21 -11.65 -3.57
C ILE A 25 -4.62 -11.69 -2.16
N MET A 26 -4.85 -12.78 -1.44
CA MET A 26 -4.25 -12.97 -0.13
C MET A 26 -2.73 -13.03 -0.23
N HIS A 27 -2.02 -12.43 0.72
CA HIS A 27 -0.54 -12.31 0.72
C HIS A 27 0.20 -13.62 0.44
N ARG A 28 -0.26 -14.75 0.98
CA ARG A 28 0.36 -16.09 0.77
C ARG A 28 0.23 -16.64 -0.64
N TYR A 29 -0.71 -16.11 -1.43
CA TYR A 29 -0.91 -16.51 -2.82
C TYR A 29 -0.39 -15.46 -3.81
N PHE A 30 0.09 -14.32 -3.30
CA PHE A 30 0.69 -13.29 -4.14
C PHE A 30 2.04 -13.80 -4.64
N PRO A 31 2.28 -13.79 -5.96
CA PRO A 31 3.53 -14.25 -6.54
C PRO A 31 4.74 -13.49 -5.98
N GLY A 32 5.80 -14.22 -5.65
CA GLY A 32 6.94 -13.65 -4.92
C GLY A 32 6.70 -13.49 -3.43
N GLY A 33 5.65 -14.11 -2.91
CA GLY A 33 5.05 -14.06 -1.60
C GLY A 33 5.99 -13.62 -0.48
N SER A 34 5.95 -12.34 -0.18
CA SER A 34 6.63 -11.80 0.97
C SER A 34 5.80 -12.07 2.21
N VAL A 35 6.40 -12.68 3.22
CA VAL A 35 5.84 -12.72 4.57
C VAL A 35 5.87 -11.34 5.26
N ALA A 36 6.33 -10.32 4.55
CA ALA A 36 6.55 -8.97 5.08
C ALA A 36 5.25 -8.17 5.26
N TRP A 37 4.20 -8.48 4.50
CA TRP A 37 2.91 -7.83 4.64
C TRP A 37 1.79 -8.86 4.82
N ARG A 38 0.73 -8.47 5.49
CA ARG A 38 -0.41 -9.34 5.80
C ARG A 38 -1.70 -8.77 5.26
N GLY A 39 -2.64 -9.65 4.95
CA GLY A 39 -3.93 -9.29 4.40
C GLY A 39 -4.03 -9.59 2.93
N PHE A 40 -4.72 -8.73 2.22
CA PHE A 40 -5.06 -8.88 0.82
C PHE A 40 -4.57 -7.66 0.04
N ARG A 41 -4.10 -7.87 -1.18
CA ARG A 41 -3.59 -6.81 -2.05
C ARG A 41 -4.14 -7.00 -3.46
N THR A 42 -4.42 -5.89 -4.15
CA THR A 42 -4.71 -5.91 -5.59
C THR A 42 -3.44 -6.24 -6.38
N TRP A 43 -3.59 -6.53 -7.67
CA TRP A 43 -2.47 -6.36 -8.59
C TRP A 43 -2.01 -4.90 -8.63
N GLU A 44 -0.85 -4.68 -9.21
CA GLU A 44 -0.31 -3.33 -9.37
C GLU A 44 -1.28 -2.46 -10.20
N LEU A 45 -1.62 -1.27 -9.69
CA LEU A 45 -2.76 -0.49 -10.20
C LEU A 45 -2.48 0.24 -11.52
N THR A 46 -1.24 0.25 -12.02
CA THR A 46 -0.92 0.79 -13.36
C THR A 46 -1.73 0.07 -14.46
N TYR A 47 -2.06 -1.20 -14.25
CA TYR A 47 -2.83 -1.99 -15.20
C TYR A 47 -4.29 -1.55 -15.37
N LEU A 48 -4.84 -0.84 -14.39
CA LEU A 48 -6.20 -0.33 -14.48
C LEU A 48 -6.34 0.84 -15.46
N ASN A 49 -5.24 1.52 -15.78
CA ASN A 49 -5.23 2.75 -16.59
C ASN A 49 -6.32 3.76 -16.16
N ASN A 50 -6.51 3.90 -14.86
CA ASN A 50 -7.58 4.70 -14.27
C ASN A 50 -7.09 6.13 -13.99
N PRO A 51 -7.81 7.18 -14.46
CA PRO A 51 -7.39 8.57 -14.30
C PRO A 51 -7.25 9.01 -12.83
N LEU A 52 -8.10 8.49 -11.94
CA LEU A 52 -8.06 8.81 -10.51
C LEU A 52 -6.78 8.25 -9.87
N ILE A 53 -6.39 7.02 -10.23
CA ILE A 53 -5.13 6.42 -9.80
C ILE A 53 -3.93 7.23 -10.30
N GLN A 54 -3.96 7.67 -11.55
CA GLN A 54 -2.90 8.49 -12.15
C GLN A 54 -2.79 9.83 -11.43
N LYS A 55 -3.90 10.54 -11.23
CA LYS A 55 -3.97 11.82 -10.49
C LYS A 55 -3.25 11.73 -9.14
N TYR A 56 -3.58 10.71 -8.33
CA TYR A 56 -2.97 10.58 -7.00
C TYR A 56 -1.54 10.05 -7.01
N ALA A 57 -1.18 9.22 -7.99
CA ALA A 57 0.21 8.81 -8.19
C ALA A 57 1.10 10.02 -8.51
N GLU A 58 0.67 10.90 -9.42
CA GLU A 58 1.37 12.14 -9.75
C GLU A 58 1.45 13.10 -8.56
N LYS A 59 0.35 13.28 -7.80
CA LYS A 59 0.33 14.11 -6.59
C LYS A 59 1.31 13.62 -5.54
N ILE A 60 1.45 12.30 -5.35
CA ILE A 60 2.42 11.69 -4.44
C ILE A 60 3.85 11.90 -4.94
N LEU A 61 4.11 11.70 -6.24
CA LEU A 61 5.44 11.93 -6.82
C LEU A 61 5.87 13.40 -6.74
N ASN A 62 4.96 14.33 -6.98
CA ASN A 62 5.24 15.77 -6.83
C ASN A 62 5.57 16.10 -5.38
N LEU A 63 4.80 15.61 -4.41
CA LEU A 63 5.11 15.78 -3.00
C LEU A 63 6.47 15.19 -2.62
N ALA A 64 6.83 14.02 -3.15
CA ALA A 64 8.13 13.40 -2.93
C ALA A 64 9.28 14.23 -3.55
N TYR A 65 9.06 14.79 -4.75
CA TYR A 65 10.01 15.69 -5.38
C TYR A 65 10.23 16.97 -4.56
N GLU A 66 9.15 17.63 -4.18
CA GLU A 66 9.21 18.87 -3.39
C GLU A 66 9.87 18.69 -2.02
N THR A 67 9.65 17.54 -1.38
CA THR A 67 10.11 17.31 -0.02
C THR A 67 11.50 16.68 0.07
N TYR A 68 11.81 15.74 -0.83
CA TYR A 68 13.06 14.94 -0.77
C TYR A 68 13.95 15.16 -1.98
N ASN A 69 13.55 16.03 -2.92
CA ASN A 69 14.27 16.25 -4.19
C ASN A 69 14.45 14.95 -5.02
N LEU A 70 13.45 14.07 -4.98
CA LEU A 70 13.46 12.81 -5.72
C LEU A 70 13.10 13.04 -7.17
N LYS A 71 14.12 13.14 -8.03
CA LYS A 71 13.97 13.30 -9.48
C LYS A 71 13.85 11.93 -10.15
N ASP A 72 13.17 11.90 -11.30
CA ASP A 72 13.11 10.75 -12.21
C ASP A 72 12.65 9.44 -11.52
N GLN A 73 11.63 9.56 -10.68
CA GLN A 73 11.05 8.46 -9.94
C GLN A 73 9.77 7.95 -10.60
N ALA A 74 9.41 6.72 -10.25
CA ALA A 74 8.11 6.13 -10.56
C ALA A 74 7.54 5.44 -9.31
N LEU A 75 6.25 5.13 -9.35
CA LEU A 75 5.47 4.70 -8.20
C LEU A 75 4.77 3.37 -8.50
N HIS A 76 5.17 2.30 -7.80
CA HIS A 76 4.31 1.12 -7.65
C HIS A 76 3.20 1.42 -6.67
N LYS A 77 1.98 0.96 -6.98
CA LYS A 77 0.79 1.28 -6.19
C LYS A 77 -0.20 0.14 -6.16
N PHE A 78 -0.78 -0.07 -4.99
CA PHE A 78 -1.69 -1.17 -4.71
C PHE A 78 -2.79 -0.70 -3.77
N PHE A 79 -3.98 -1.27 -3.87
CA PHE A 79 -4.87 -1.28 -2.72
C PHE A 79 -4.50 -2.46 -1.83
N HIS A 80 -4.45 -2.22 -0.54
CA HIS A 80 -4.16 -3.22 0.46
C HIS A 80 -5.21 -3.17 1.56
N ILE A 81 -5.68 -4.34 1.98
CA ILE A 81 -6.66 -4.47 3.06
C ILE A 81 -6.22 -5.54 4.05
N SER A 82 -6.41 -5.25 5.33
CA SER A 82 -6.13 -6.19 6.40
C SER A 82 -7.20 -6.15 7.48
N TYR A 83 -7.45 -7.30 8.11
CA TYR A 83 -8.49 -7.52 9.10
C TYR A 83 -7.89 -7.89 10.45
N GLU A 84 -8.70 -7.86 11.50
CA GLU A 84 -8.27 -8.19 12.85
C GLU A 84 -7.71 -9.63 12.96
N GLU A 85 -8.24 -10.59 12.22
CA GLU A 85 -7.74 -11.97 12.18
C GLU A 85 -6.25 -12.08 11.80
N HIS A 86 -5.71 -11.12 11.05
CA HIS A 86 -4.30 -11.07 10.66
C HIS A 86 -3.36 -10.78 11.83
N LYS A 87 -3.88 -10.40 12.99
CA LYS A 87 -3.13 -10.16 14.22
C LYS A 87 -2.48 -11.44 14.81
N GLN A 88 -3.08 -12.60 14.58
CA GLN A 88 -2.71 -13.84 15.27
C GLN A 88 -1.39 -14.48 14.83
N ASN A 89 -0.85 -14.10 13.69
CA ASN A 89 0.38 -14.68 13.13
C ASN A 89 1.56 -13.70 13.25
N ARG A 90 2.21 -13.65 14.39
CA ARG A 90 3.28 -12.70 14.77
C ARG A 90 4.66 -12.91 14.10
N ILE A 91 4.75 -13.32 12.84
CA ILE A 91 6.05 -13.43 12.18
C ILE A 91 6.37 -12.15 11.43
N ARG A 92 7.36 -11.39 11.93
CA ARG A 92 7.91 -10.13 11.39
C ARG A 92 6.91 -8.98 11.27
N GLU A 93 6.68 -8.30 12.38
CA GLU A 93 5.87 -7.08 12.45
C GLU A 93 6.55 -5.89 11.74
N TRP A 94 7.90 -5.87 11.69
CA TRP A 94 8.68 -4.74 11.17
C TRP A 94 9.61 -5.17 10.05
N HIS A 95 9.58 -4.46 8.91
CA HIS A 95 10.42 -4.70 7.74
C HIS A 95 10.94 -3.40 7.14
N THR A 96 11.82 -3.50 6.17
CA THR A 96 12.26 -2.41 5.29
C THR A 96 11.86 -2.73 3.86
N ASP A 97 11.66 -1.70 3.04
CA ASP A 97 11.39 -1.85 1.62
C ASP A 97 12.63 -1.51 0.79
N PRO A 98 12.95 -2.29 -0.26
CA PRO A 98 14.06 -2.01 -1.16
C PRO A 98 13.70 -0.90 -2.18
N THR A 99 13.13 0.19 -1.70
CA THR A 99 12.66 1.35 -2.46
C THR A 99 13.19 2.63 -1.84
N SER A 100 13.25 3.72 -2.60
CA SER A 100 13.70 5.00 -2.05
C SER A 100 12.79 5.48 -0.93
N HIS A 101 11.47 5.47 -1.19
CA HIS A 101 10.42 5.81 -0.23
C HIS A 101 9.24 4.87 -0.37
N ALA A 102 8.49 4.74 0.71
CA ALA A 102 7.24 4.01 0.76
C ALA A 102 6.19 4.80 1.52
N GLY A 103 4.94 4.41 1.39
CA GLY A 103 3.89 5.05 2.15
C GLY A 103 2.51 4.46 1.95
N VAL A 104 1.57 5.03 2.67
CA VAL A 104 0.17 4.65 2.62
C VAL A 104 -0.72 5.90 2.67
N LEU A 105 -1.85 5.82 1.97
CA LEU A 105 -2.99 6.70 2.15
C LEU A 105 -4.12 5.87 2.75
N TYR A 106 -4.63 6.25 3.91
CA TYR A 106 -5.69 5.51 4.60
C TYR A 106 -7.06 5.80 3.99
N LEU A 107 -7.79 4.72 3.68
CA LEU A 107 -9.06 4.78 2.96
C LEU A 107 -10.26 4.23 3.76
N THR A 108 -10.11 3.84 5.02
CA THR A 108 -11.23 3.38 5.85
C THR A 108 -11.80 4.57 6.63
N PRO A 109 -13.09 4.92 6.46
CA PRO A 109 -13.78 5.87 7.31
C PRO A 109 -13.84 5.37 8.76
N ASN A 110 -13.78 6.29 9.72
CA ASN A 110 -13.86 5.97 11.16
C ASN A 110 -12.94 4.81 11.61
N PRO A 111 -11.63 4.83 11.26
CA PRO A 111 -10.75 3.73 11.58
C PRO A 111 -10.44 3.67 13.08
N SER A 112 -10.00 2.50 13.56
CA SER A 112 -9.28 2.45 14.84
C SER A 112 -7.99 3.26 14.73
N SER A 113 -7.82 4.28 15.57
CA SER A 113 -6.63 5.16 15.54
C SER A 113 -5.34 4.39 15.80
N GLU A 114 -5.39 3.29 16.54
CA GLU A 114 -4.27 2.41 16.86
C GLU A 114 -3.78 1.56 15.67
N SER A 115 -4.59 1.45 14.61
CA SER A 115 -4.29 0.66 13.41
C SER A 115 -3.43 1.40 12.38
N GLY A 116 -2.64 2.34 12.79
CA GLY A 116 -1.82 3.18 11.94
C GLY A 116 -0.59 2.49 11.35
N THR A 117 0.50 3.24 11.24
CA THR A 117 1.80 2.78 10.78
C THR A 117 2.86 3.16 11.80
N THR A 118 3.61 2.17 12.30
CA THR A 118 4.81 2.42 13.10
C THR A 118 6.01 2.54 12.18
N ILE A 119 6.85 3.55 12.39
CA ILE A 119 8.07 3.81 11.62
C ILE A 119 9.22 4.09 12.60
N PHE A 120 10.36 3.41 12.41
CA PHE A 120 11.58 3.67 13.15
C PHE A 120 12.47 4.63 12.37
N LEU A 121 12.63 5.84 12.88
CA LEU A 121 13.48 6.87 12.29
C LEU A 121 14.57 7.24 13.31
N ASP A 122 15.83 7.13 12.91
CA ASP A 122 17.01 7.44 13.76
C ASP A 122 16.93 6.75 15.13
N GLY A 123 16.56 5.48 15.13
CA GLY A 123 16.41 4.64 16.33
C GLY A 123 15.14 4.94 17.17
N LYS A 124 14.36 5.95 16.82
CA LYS A 124 13.14 6.32 17.53
C LYS A 124 11.91 5.71 16.87
N ARG A 125 11.01 5.16 17.69
CA ARG A 125 9.70 4.68 17.28
C ARG A 125 8.73 5.86 17.09
N ASN A 126 8.08 5.90 15.94
CA ASN A 126 7.05 6.88 15.61
C ASN A 126 5.78 6.15 15.22
N ASP A 127 4.74 6.23 16.05
CA ASP A 127 3.44 5.64 15.80
C ASP A 127 2.51 6.67 15.16
N ILE A 128 2.29 6.55 13.86
CA ILE A 128 1.41 7.44 13.10
C ILE A 128 0.00 6.84 13.12
N LYS A 129 -0.92 7.56 13.75
CA LYS A 129 -2.33 7.12 13.89
C LYS A 129 -3.02 7.00 12.54
N ASN A 130 -3.82 5.95 12.36
CA ASN A 130 -4.74 5.84 11.25
C ASN A 130 -5.79 6.95 11.33
N LYS A 131 -5.98 7.64 10.22
CA LYS A 131 -7.02 8.64 10.03
C LYS A 131 -7.44 8.62 8.57
N TYR A 132 -8.74 8.59 8.32
CA TYR A 132 -9.28 8.64 6.97
C TYR A 132 -8.70 9.81 6.17
N ASN A 133 -8.31 9.56 4.92
CA ASN A 133 -7.70 10.53 4.02
C ASN A 133 -6.37 11.13 4.53
N ARG A 134 -5.62 10.37 5.35
CA ARG A 134 -4.26 10.73 5.76
C ARG A 134 -3.25 9.99 4.91
N LEU A 135 -2.34 10.74 4.28
CA LEU A 135 -1.14 10.19 3.65
C LEU A 135 0.00 10.15 4.68
N VAL A 136 0.74 9.05 4.66
CA VAL A 136 2.02 8.89 5.37
C VAL A 136 3.07 8.45 4.36
N MET A 137 4.23 9.13 4.31
CA MET A 137 5.35 8.76 3.44
C MET A 137 6.67 8.83 4.21
N TYR A 138 7.55 7.88 3.98
CA TYR A 138 8.81 7.70 4.69
C TYR A 138 9.87 7.01 3.82
N PRO A 139 11.18 7.17 4.13
CA PRO A 139 12.24 6.43 3.44
C PRO A 139 12.05 4.91 3.58
N GLY A 140 12.10 4.17 2.47
CA GLY A 140 11.85 2.72 2.44
C GLY A 140 12.83 1.92 3.31
N LYS A 141 14.06 2.39 3.47
CA LYS A 141 15.08 1.79 4.36
C LYS A 141 14.73 1.83 5.85
N ASN A 142 13.78 2.66 6.26
CA ASN A 142 13.35 2.74 7.64
C ASN A 142 12.48 1.54 7.99
N LYS A 143 12.80 0.88 9.12
CA LYS A 143 12.01 -0.22 9.64
C LYS A 143 10.60 0.25 9.95
N HIS A 144 9.60 -0.42 9.42
CA HIS A 144 8.19 -0.01 9.57
C HIS A 144 7.23 -1.20 9.49
N GLY A 145 5.97 -0.95 9.83
CA GLY A 145 4.89 -1.95 9.75
C GLY A 145 3.55 -1.41 10.23
N ILE A 146 2.54 -2.26 10.15
CA ILE A 146 1.19 -1.97 10.65
C ILE A 146 1.23 -2.00 12.18
N SER A 147 0.69 -0.95 12.84
CA SER A 147 0.67 -0.85 14.30
C SER A 147 -0.34 -1.80 14.92
N SER A 148 -1.54 -1.93 14.33
CA SER A 148 -2.61 -2.84 14.76
C SER A 148 -3.58 -3.11 13.59
N PHE A 149 -4.37 -4.16 13.73
CA PHE A 149 -5.37 -4.59 12.77
C PHE A 149 -6.77 -4.37 13.34
N PHE A 150 -7.76 -4.21 12.47
CA PHE A 150 -9.16 -4.05 12.86
C PHE A 150 -10.09 -4.40 11.71
N GLY A 151 -11.39 -4.54 12.03
CA GLY A 151 -12.43 -4.88 11.08
C GLY A 151 -12.39 -6.34 10.64
N ASP A 152 -13.45 -6.78 9.99
CA ASP A 152 -13.71 -8.16 9.61
C ASP A 152 -14.22 -8.31 8.17
N SER A 153 -14.42 -7.20 7.48
CA SER A 153 -14.93 -7.14 6.11
C SER A 153 -14.13 -6.16 5.26
N LYS A 154 -14.40 -6.18 3.96
CA LYS A 154 -13.78 -5.29 2.99
C LYS A 154 -14.08 -3.81 3.31
N GLU A 155 -15.29 -3.57 3.82
CA GLU A 155 -15.78 -2.23 4.17
C GLU A 155 -15.22 -1.73 5.50
N SER A 156 -15.09 -2.61 6.48
CA SER A 156 -14.68 -2.28 7.85
C SER A 156 -13.18 -2.42 8.11
N GLY A 157 -12.47 -3.20 7.29
CA GLY A 157 -11.04 -3.49 7.46
C GLY A 157 -10.13 -2.29 7.23
N ARG A 158 -8.87 -2.44 7.63
CA ARG A 158 -7.84 -1.44 7.39
C ARG A 158 -7.47 -1.40 5.90
N MET A 159 -8.10 -0.52 5.16
CA MET A 159 -7.84 -0.31 3.73
C MET A 159 -6.87 0.85 3.50
N THR A 160 -5.90 0.64 2.60
CA THR A 160 -4.92 1.66 2.20
C THR A 160 -4.66 1.64 0.71
N PHE A 161 -4.38 2.80 0.15
CA PHE A 161 -3.62 2.93 -1.08
C PHE A 161 -2.14 2.91 -0.67
N THR A 162 -1.47 1.80 -0.93
CA THR A 162 -0.07 1.57 -0.55
C THR A 162 0.81 1.83 -1.76
N PHE A 163 1.93 2.54 -1.56
CA PHE A 163 2.82 2.90 -2.66
C PHE A 163 4.30 2.76 -2.30
N PHE A 164 5.10 2.53 -3.35
CA PHE A 164 6.55 2.36 -3.29
C PHE A 164 7.20 3.19 -4.40
N ILE A 165 8.10 4.10 -4.02
CA ILE A 165 8.80 5.00 -4.94
C ILE A 165 10.19 4.45 -5.21
N SER A 166 10.54 4.31 -6.49
CA SER A 166 11.87 3.89 -6.94
C SER A 166 12.25 4.62 -8.23
N ASP A 167 13.52 4.52 -8.62
CA ASP A 167 13.94 5.01 -9.93
C ASP A 167 13.18 4.31 -11.07
N ARG A 168 13.06 4.99 -12.21
CA ARG A 168 12.25 4.52 -13.34
C ARG A 168 12.72 3.18 -13.91
N GLU A 169 14.02 2.90 -13.89
CA GLU A 169 14.56 1.66 -14.44
C GLU A 169 14.23 0.47 -13.52
N LYS A 170 14.36 0.66 -12.20
CA LYS A 170 13.89 -0.34 -11.23
C LYS A 170 12.40 -0.56 -11.38
N PHE A 171 11.60 0.51 -11.46
CA PHE A 171 10.15 0.41 -11.65
C PHE A 171 9.79 -0.42 -12.88
N LYS A 172 10.40 -0.16 -14.04
CA LYS A 172 10.13 -0.91 -15.27
C LYS A 172 10.45 -2.40 -15.13
N ARG A 173 11.60 -2.73 -14.50
CA ARG A 173 11.97 -4.14 -14.26
C ARG A 173 10.95 -4.83 -13.35
N ASP A 174 10.63 -4.22 -12.22
CA ASP A 174 9.70 -4.77 -11.23
C ASP A 174 8.29 -4.93 -11.83
N LEU A 175 7.83 -3.96 -12.63
CA LEU A 175 6.55 -4.01 -13.33
C LEU A 175 6.52 -5.15 -14.38
N SER A 176 7.61 -5.34 -15.13
CA SER A 176 7.73 -6.46 -16.08
C SER A 176 7.64 -7.82 -15.39
N GLU A 177 8.30 -7.98 -14.24
CA GLU A 177 8.22 -9.22 -13.46
C GLU A 177 6.81 -9.43 -12.89
N LEU A 178 6.16 -8.41 -12.37
CA LEU A 178 4.78 -8.49 -11.89
C LEU A 178 3.80 -8.86 -13.02
N ASN A 179 4.02 -8.36 -14.25
CA ASN A 179 3.24 -8.76 -15.43
C ASN A 179 3.34 -10.25 -15.70
N LYS A 180 4.56 -10.78 -15.82
CA LYS A 180 4.79 -12.21 -16.05
C LYS A 180 4.12 -13.07 -14.97
N LEU A 181 4.17 -12.62 -13.72
CA LEU A 181 3.56 -13.32 -12.61
C LEU A 181 2.02 -13.28 -12.69
N ARG A 182 1.44 -12.14 -13.07
CA ARG A 182 0.01 -11.99 -13.28
C ARG A 182 -0.49 -12.88 -14.41
N GLU A 183 0.17 -12.89 -15.56
CA GLU A 183 -0.18 -13.76 -16.71
C GLU A 183 -0.17 -15.25 -16.31
N ARG A 184 0.85 -15.70 -15.58
CA ARG A 184 0.93 -17.08 -15.07
C ARG A 184 -0.21 -17.39 -14.09
N HIS A 185 -0.56 -16.42 -13.24
CA HIS A 185 -1.64 -16.56 -12.28
C HIS A 185 -2.99 -16.69 -12.98
N ASP A 186 -3.27 -15.85 -13.97
CA ASP A 186 -4.52 -15.84 -14.73
C ASP A 186 -4.69 -17.15 -15.54
N HIS A 187 -3.60 -17.73 -16.04
CA HIS A 187 -3.62 -19.02 -16.74
C HIS A 187 -3.65 -20.25 -15.84
N GLY A 188 -3.15 -20.18 -14.60
CA GLY A 188 -2.99 -21.34 -13.72
C GLY A 188 -3.97 -21.45 -12.56
N TYR A 189 -4.66 -20.38 -12.17
CA TYR A 189 -5.40 -20.28 -10.91
C TYR A 189 -6.77 -19.60 -11.03
N SER A 190 -7.42 -19.65 -12.18
CA SER A 190 -8.73 -19.00 -12.43
C SER A 190 -9.85 -19.34 -11.41
N ASN A 191 -9.65 -20.36 -10.56
CA ASN A 191 -10.63 -20.82 -9.57
C ASN A 191 -10.30 -20.50 -8.12
N ARG A 192 -9.26 -19.69 -7.81
CA ARG A 192 -8.83 -19.39 -6.44
C ARG A 192 -8.98 -17.93 -6.03
N TYR A 193 -9.72 -17.15 -6.77
CA TYR A 193 -10.15 -15.83 -6.29
C TYR A 193 -11.23 -16.05 -5.24
N PHE A 194 -10.96 -15.64 -3.99
CA PHE A 194 -12.04 -15.44 -3.04
C PHE A 194 -12.86 -14.25 -3.53
N LYS A 195 -13.99 -14.52 -4.16
CA LYS A 195 -15.07 -13.56 -4.29
C LYS A 195 -15.66 -13.42 -2.90
N PHE A 196 -15.51 -12.24 -2.30
CA PHE A 196 -16.22 -11.86 -1.09
C PHE A 196 -17.67 -11.57 -1.39
#